data_7c6c149e87fc5926e87aed40e39a37f2
#
_entry.id   7c6c149e87fc5926e87aed40e39a37f2
#
_cell.length_a   1.000
_cell.length_b   1.000
_cell.length_c   1.000
_cell.angle_alpha   90.00
_cell.angle_beta   90.00
_cell.angle_gamma   90.00
#
_symmetry.space_group_name_H-M   'P 1'
#
loop_
_entity.id
_entity.type
_entity.pdbx_description
1 polymer ?
#
loop_
_entity_poly.entity_id
_entity_poly.type
_entity_poly.pdbx_seq_one_letter_code
_entity_poly.pdbx_strand_id
1 'polypeptide(L)'
;VNVVAKMKETGAVIGGEGNGGVIYPELHYGRDALVGTALFLTWLAKKGMTMTRLRATYPSYYASKNKIELTPAIDVDKVLREVKGRYAGENVNDIDGVKIDFAENWVHLRKSNTEPIIRVYTEAKSMDEADALAQRFIAEIKEICNI
;
A
#
# COMPACT_ATOMS: atom_id res chain seq x y z
N VAL A 1 13.07 -2.58 0.57
CA VAL A 1 13.88 -3.69 0.02
C VAL A 1 13.24 -4.20 -1.27
N ASN A 2 11.97 -4.58 -1.25
CA ASN A 2 11.28 -5.16 -2.42
C ASN A 2 11.23 -4.22 -3.63
N VAL A 3 11.02 -2.91 -3.41
CA VAL A 3 11.01 -1.90 -4.47
C VAL A 3 12.35 -1.86 -5.20
N VAL A 4 13.46 -1.82 -4.46
CA VAL A 4 14.82 -1.78 -5.05
C VAL A 4 15.13 -3.06 -5.83
N ALA A 5 14.73 -4.22 -5.32
CA ALA A 5 14.91 -5.49 -6.02
C ALA A 5 14.16 -5.47 -7.37
N LYS A 6 12.90 -5.02 -7.36
CA LYS A 6 12.09 -4.92 -8.57
C LYS A 6 12.62 -3.88 -9.55
N MET A 7 13.10 -2.73 -9.05
CA MET A 7 13.75 -1.72 -9.89
C MET A 7 14.97 -2.27 -10.63
N LYS A 8 15.82 -3.04 -9.94
CA LYS A 8 17.00 -3.68 -10.55
C LYS A 8 16.62 -4.74 -11.59
N GLU A 9 15.59 -5.53 -11.30
CA GLU A 9 15.07 -6.55 -12.22
C GLU A 9 14.53 -5.93 -13.51
N THR A 10 13.83 -4.80 -13.42
CA THR A 10 13.14 -4.16 -14.55
C THR A 10 13.93 -3.05 -15.23
N GLY A 11 15.09 -2.66 -14.69
CA GLY A 11 15.84 -1.50 -15.16
C GLY A 11 15.10 -0.16 -14.97
N ALA A 12 14.26 -0.06 -13.94
CA ALA A 12 13.44 1.13 -13.69
C ALA A 12 14.31 2.36 -13.39
N VAL A 13 14.03 3.47 -14.09
CA VAL A 13 14.80 4.73 -13.98
C VAL A 13 14.38 5.57 -12.76
N ILE A 14 13.25 5.27 -12.14
CA ILE A 14 12.75 5.90 -10.92
C ILE A 14 11.88 4.91 -10.16
N GLY A 15 11.89 4.96 -8.85
CA GLY A 15 11.02 4.19 -7.98
C GLY A 15 10.51 5.02 -6.82
N GLY A 16 9.51 4.51 -6.13
CA GLY A 16 8.95 5.17 -4.97
C GLY A 16 7.90 4.35 -4.27
N GLU A 17 7.44 4.87 -3.15
CA GLU A 17 6.37 4.30 -2.34
C GLU A 17 5.34 5.39 -2.02
N GLY A 18 4.11 4.99 -1.70
CA GLY A 18 3.01 5.91 -1.34
C GLY A 18 3.26 6.74 -0.06
N ASN A 19 4.37 6.50 0.63
CA ASN A 19 4.82 7.28 1.79
C ASN A 19 5.68 8.51 1.42
N GLY A 20 5.88 8.79 0.11
CA GLY A 20 6.70 9.89 -0.40
C GLY A 20 8.19 9.55 -0.56
N GLY A 21 8.59 8.29 -0.36
CA GLY A 21 9.96 7.86 -0.66
C GLY A 21 10.21 7.83 -2.16
N VAL A 22 11.28 8.52 -2.63
CA VAL A 22 11.71 8.51 -4.02
C VAL A 22 13.09 7.87 -4.11
N ILE A 23 13.28 7.02 -5.10
CA ILE A 23 14.55 6.34 -5.40
C ILE A 23 14.94 6.68 -6.84
N TYR A 24 16.13 7.25 -7.02
CA TYR A 24 16.67 7.60 -8.32
C TYR A 24 18.00 6.89 -8.55
N PRO A 25 18.01 5.78 -9.32
CA PRO A 25 19.17 4.88 -9.45
C PRO A 25 20.43 5.54 -9.96
N GLU A 26 20.34 6.57 -10.82
CA GLU A 26 21.51 7.30 -11.31
C GLU A 26 22.28 8.00 -10.19
N LEU A 27 21.63 8.31 -9.06
CA LEU A 27 22.27 8.83 -7.87
C LEU A 27 22.62 7.69 -6.91
N HIS A 28 21.61 6.96 -6.42
CA HIS A 28 21.76 5.77 -5.59
C HIS A 28 20.41 5.04 -5.40
N TYR A 29 20.47 3.80 -4.87
CA TYR A 29 19.26 3.00 -4.58
C TYR A 29 18.65 3.26 -3.19
N GLY A 30 19.05 4.31 -2.49
CA GLY A 30 18.42 4.77 -1.26
C GLY A 30 17.24 5.71 -1.54
N ARG A 31 16.33 5.82 -0.58
CA ARG A 31 15.29 6.86 -0.62
C ARG A 31 15.93 8.22 -0.39
N ASP A 32 15.64 9.17 -1.27
CA ASP A 32 16.22 10.52 -1.23
C ASP A 32 15.13 11.58 -1.43
N ALA A 33 14.84 12.31 -0.36
CA ALA A 33 13.83 13.37 -0.39
C ALA A 33 14.29 14.60 -1.17
N LEU A 34 15.59 14.89 -1.17
CA LEU A 34 16.14 16.06 -1.89
C LEU A 34 16.07 15.84 -3.40
N VAL A 35 16.48 14.65 -3.87
CA VAL A 35 16.34 14.29 -5.28
C VAL A 35 14.89 14.25 -5.71
N GLY A 36 14.00 13.71 -4.88
CA GLY A 36 12.57 13.71 -5.12
C GLY A 36 12.00 15.11 -5.28
N THR A 37 12.41 16.03 -4.42
CA THR A 37 12.03 17.46 -4.50
C THR A 37 12.57 18.11 -5.77
N ALA A 38 13.83 17.89 -6.10
CA ALA A 38 14.46 18.44 -7.29
C ALA A 38 13.77 17.97 -8.58
N LEU A 39 13.48 16.68 -8.70
CA LEU A 39 12.75 16.10 -9.83
C LEU A 39 11.34 16.68 -9.94
N PHE A 40 10.63 16.79 -8.82
CA PHE A 40 9.28 17.37 -8.78
C PHE A 40 9.26 18.85 -9.19
N LEU A 41 10.14 19.67 -8.63
CA LEU A 41 10.23 21.09 -8.98
C LEU A 41 10.64 21.30 -10.43
N THR A 42 11.55 20.48 -10.95
CA THR A 42 11.93 20.49 -12.36
C THR A 42 10.74 20.17 -13.25
N TRP A 43 9.96 19.16 -12.91
CA TRP A 43 8.74 18.80 -13.62
C TRP A 43 7.70 19.91 -13.58
N LEU A 44 7.46 20.51 -12.40
CA LEU A 44 6.52 21.59 -12.20
C LEU A 44 6.89 22.83 -13.05
N ALA A 45 8.18 23.20 -13.06
CA ALA A 45 8.71 24.29 -13.87
C ALA A 45 8.53 24.03 -15.38
N LYS A 46 8.86 22.82 -15.85
CA LYS A 46 8.68 22.41 -17.25
C LYS A 46 7.21 22.46 -17.69
N LYS A 47 6.27 22.16 -16.79
CA LYS A 47 4.82 22.24 -17.06
C LYS A 47 4.28 23.66 -17.03
N GLY A 48 4.99 24.62 -16.47
CA GLY A 48 4.51 26.00 -16.32
C GLY A 48 3.22 26.10 -15.50
N MET A 49 3.04 25.21 -14.52
CA MET A 49 1.82 25.11 -13.69
C MET A 49 2.11 25.46 -12.24
N THR A 50 1.07 25.89 -11.52
CA THR A 50 1.10 25.90 -10.05
C THR A 50 0.91 24.49 -9.49
N MET A 51 1.36 24.25 -8.25
CA MET A 51 1.13 22.97 -7.56
C MET A 51 -0.35 22.57 -7.53
N THR A 52 -1.24 23.51 -7.24
CA THR A 52 -2.69 23.28 -7.21
C THR A 52 -3.22 22.78 -8.55
N ARG A 53 -2.81 23.43 -9.65
CA ARG A 53 -3.21 23.00 -11.00
C ARG A 53 -2.64 21.63 -11.35
N LEU A 54 -1.39 21.38 -11.02
CA LEU A 54 -0.76 20.07 -11.26
C LEU A 54 -1.46 18.98 -10.44
N ARG A 55 -1.73 19.20 -9.14
CA ARG A 55 -2.46 18.26 -8.29
C ARG A 55 -3.85 17.93 -8.83
N ALA A 56 -4.54 18.91 -9.39
CA ALA A 56 -5.88 18.72 -9.97
C ALA A 56 -5.88 17.82 -11.24
N THR A 57 -4.72 17.56 -11.84
CA THR A 57 -4.61 16.64 -12.98
C THR A 57 -4.49 15.18 -12.56
N TYR A 58 -4.24 14.90 -11.29
CA TYR A 58 -4.12 13.54 -10.78
C TYR A 58 -5.44 13.05 -10.19
N PRO A 59 -5.75 11.74 -10.34
CA PRO A 59 -6.93 11.18 -9.68
C PRO A 59 -6.80 11.29 -8.17
N SER A 60 -7.94 11.39 -7.49
CA SER A 60 -8.01 11.38 -6.04
C SER A 60 -8.37 9.98 -5.55
N TYR A 61 -7.59 9.50 -4.59
CA TYR A 61 -7.85 8.28 -3.85
C TYR A 61 -7.76 8.57 -2.35
N TYR A 62 -8.46 7.77 -1.56
CA TYR A 62 -8.57 7.91 -0.12
C TYR A 62 -8.16 6.60 0.54
N ALA A 63 -7.22 6.69 1.48
CA ALA A 63 -6.68 5.54 2.18
C ALA A 63 -7.19 5.50 3.62
N SER A 64 -7.72 4.35 4.02
CA SER A 64 -8.07 4.05 5.41
C SER A 64 -7.00 3.13 6.01
N LYS A 65 -6.55 3.45 7.24
CA LYS A 65 -5.51 2.71 7.95
C LYS A 65 -6.03 2.23 9.29
N ASN A 66 -6.17 0.94 9.41
CA ASN A 66 -6.72 0.29 10.58
C ASN A 66 -5.76 -0.78 11.12
N LYS A 67 -6.03 -1.27 12.32
CA LYS A 67 -5.38 -2.44 12.92
C LYS A 67 -6.40 -3.32 13.62
N ILE A 68 -6.10 -4.60 13.67
CA ILE A 68 -6.82 -5.58 14.49
C ILE A 68 -5.84 -6.06 15.54
N GLU A 69 -6.19 -5.90 16.81
CA GLU A 69 -5.44 -6.48 17.91
C GLU A 69 -5.85 -7.94 18.08
N LEU A 70 -4.85 -8.81 18.14
CA LEU A 70 -5.04 -10.24 18.26
C LEU A 70 -4.43 -10.75 19.56
N THR A 71 -4.92 -11.88 20.05
CA THR A 71 -4.24 -12.55 21.16
C THR A 71 -3.00 -13.28 20.65
N PRO A 72 -1.95 -13.44 21.48
CA PRO A 72 -0.73 -14.19 21.09
C PRO A 72 -0.98 -15.64 20.67
N ALA A 73 -2.14 -16.21 21.00
CA ALA A 73 -2.52 -17.56 20.64
C ALA A 73 -2.97 -17.71 19.16
N ILE A 74 -3.25 -16.58 18.48
CA ILE A 74 -3.71 -16.57 17.09
C ILE A 74 -2.51 -16.62 16.14
N ASP A 75 -2.45 -17.65 15.30
CA ASP A 75 -1.48 -17.76 14.20
C ASP A 75 -1.88 -16.82 13.05
N VAL A 76 -1.26 -15.63 13.05
CA VAL A 76 -1.50 -14.59 12.02
C VAL A 76 -1.22 -15.11 10.61
N ASP A 77 -0.18 -15.91 10.44
CA ASP A 77 0.19 -16.43 9.13
C ASP A 77 -0.87 -17.42 8.60
N LYS A 78 -1.51 -18.16 9.49
CA LYS A 78 -2.66 -19.03 9.13
C LYS A 78 -3.85 -18.18 8.71
N VAL A 79 -4.18 -17.13 9.44
CA VAL A 79 -5.28 -16.20 9.11
C VAL A 79 -5.05 -15.58 7.73
N LEU A 80 -3.86 -15.06 7.47
CA LEU A 80 -3.53 -14.45 6.17
C LEU A 80 -3.60 -15.46 5.01
N ARG A 81 -3.16 -16.72 5.23
CA ARG A 81 -3.31 -17.78 4.22
C ARG A 81 -4.77 -18.11 3.94
N GLU A 82 -5.61 -18.12 4.97
CA GLU A 82 -7.05 -18.36 4.79
C GLU A 82 -7.71 -17.25 3.99
N VAL A 83 -7.44 -15.99 4.33
CA VAL A 83 -7.92 -14.85 3.54
C VAL A 83 -7.44 -14.96 2.08
N LYS A 84 -6.15 -15.21 1.85
CA LYS A 84 -5.61 -15.42 0.50
C LYS A 84 -6.39 -16.50 -0.26
N GLY A 85 -6.73 -17.61 0.40
CA GLY A 85 -7.51 -18.70 -0.19
C GLY A 85 -8.92 -18.29 -0.60
N ARG A 86 -9.62 -17.50 0.22
CA ARG A 86 -10.96 -16.98 -0.06
C ARG A 86 -11.00 -16.07 -1.29
N TYR A 87 -9.92 -15.35 -1.56
CA TYR A 87 -9.79 -14.40 -2.66
C TYR A 87 -8.90 -14.91 -3.80
N ALA A 88 -8.73 -16.21 -3.96
CA ALA A 88 -7.88 -16.80 -5.02
C ALA A 88 -8.32 -16.45 -6.45
N GLY A 89 -9.55 -15.98 -6.65
CA GLY A 89 -10.05 -15.49 -7.94
C GLY A 89 -9.73 -14.03 -8.26
N GLU A 90 -9.19 -13.30 -7.29
CA GLU A 90 -8.81 -11.90 -7.43
C GLU A 90 -7.30 -11.75 -7.72
N ASN A 91 -6.86 -10.53 -8.01
CA ASN A 91 -5.44 -10.24 -8.17
C ASN A 91 -4.78 -10.12 -6.78
N VAL A 92 -4.13 -11.21 -6.33
CA VAL A 92 -3.52 -11.29 -5.00
C VAL A 92 -2.00 -11.23 -5.10
N ASN A 93 -1.39 -10.31 -4.31
CA ASN A 93 0.05 -10.21 -4.11
C ASN A 93 0.39 -10.54 -2.65
N ASP A 94 1.28 -11.50 -2.41
CA ASP A 94 1.67 -11.98 -1.09
C ASP A 94 3.17 -11.79 -0.76
N ILE A 95 3.86 -10.88 -1.46
CA ILE A 95 5.28 -10.56 -1.21
C ILE A 95 5.49 -9.99 0.20
N ASP A 96 4.54 -9.20 0.72
CA ASP A 96 4.60 -8.59 2.06
C ASP A 96 3.20 -8.59 2.70
N GLY A 97 2.83 -9.69 3.31
CA GLY A 97 1.47 -9.94 3.78
C GLY A 97 0.54 -10.37 2.65
N VAL A 98 -0.71 -9.91 2.64
CA VAL A 98 -1.69 -10.22 1.59
C VAL A 98 -2.31 -8.94 1.08
N LYS A 99 -2.02 -8.57 -0.15
CA LYS A 99 -2.67 -7.47 -0.87
C LYS A 99 -3.61 -8.04 -1.93
N ILE A 100 -4.84 -7.56 -1.92
CA ILE A 100 -5.89 -7.96 -2.87
C ILE A 100 -6.30 -6.71 -3.63
N ASP A 101 -6.11 -6.74 -4.95
CA ASP A 101 -6.53 -5.65 -5.85
C ASP A 101 -7.86 -6.03 -6.49
N PHE A 102 -8.88 -5.20 -6.27
CA PHE A 102 -10.16 -5.24 -6.95
C PHE A 102 -10.18 -4.22 -8.11
N ALA A 103 -11.27 -4.15 -8.86
CA ALA A 103 -11.38 -3.26 -10.03
C ALA A 103 -11.17 -1.77 -9.70
N GLU A 104 -11.64 -1.30 -8.54
CA GLU A 104 -11.69 0.12 -8.19
C GLU A 104 -11.00 0.46 -6.85
N ASN A 105 -10.62 -0.55 -6.07
CA ASN A 105 -10.03 -0.40 -4.74
C ASN A 105 -9.10 -1.57 -4.41
N TRP A 106 -8.39 -1.47 -3.30
CA TRP A 106 -7.55 -2.56 -2.82
C TRP A 106 -7.53 -2.61 -1.29
N VAL A 107 -7.21 -3.78 -0.76
CA VAL A 107 -6.90 -4.01 0.65
C VAL A 107 -5.52 -4.64 0.80
N HIS A 108 -4.79 -4.23 1.81
CA HIS A 108 -3.50 -4.80 2.17
C HIS A 108 -3.47 -5.16 3.65
N LEU A 109 -3.28 -6.43 3.92
CA LEU A 109 -3.22 -7.04 5.24
C LEU A 109 -1.77 -7.39 5.58
N ARG A 110 -1.22 -6.78 6.62
CA ARG A 110 0.16 -7.00 7.03
C ARG A 110 0.26 -7.41 8.49
N LYS A 111 1.02 -8.46 8.75
CA LYS A 111 1.46 -8.81 10.09
C LYS A 111 2.42 -7.75 10.63
N SER A 112 2.27 -7.37 11.89
CA SER A 112 3.31 -6.61 12.60
C SER A 112 4.42 -7.56 13.07
N ASN A 113 5.67 -7.11 12.96
CA ASN A 113 6.81 -7.87 13.45
C ASN A 113 7.08 -7.67 14.95
N THR A 114 6.43 -6.68 15.57
CA THR A 114 6.69 -6.26 16.95
C THR A 114 5.49 -6.42 17.88
N GLU A 115 4.29 -6.55 17.33
CA GLU A 115 3.03 -6.59 18.08
C GLU A 115 2.10 -7.66 17.51
N PRO A 116 1.24 -8.29 18.32
CA PRO A 116 0.25 -9.26 17.84
C PRO A 116 -0.93 -8.54 17.16
N ILE A 117 -0.66 -7.84 16.06
CA ILE A 117 -1.66 -7.11 15.28
C ILE A 117 -1.59 -7.46 13.79
N ILE A 118 -2.72 -7.36 13.12
CA ILE A 118 -2.81 -7.26 11.66
C ILE A 118 -3.13 -5.81 11.31
N ARG A 119 -2.31 -5.19 10.48
CA ARG A 119 -2.60 -3.88 9.87
C ARG A 119 -3.50 -4.10 8.66
N VAL A 120 -4.57 -3.31 8.59
CA VAL A 120 -5.56 -3.35 7.50
C VAL A 120 -5.53 -1.98 6.81
N TYR A 121 -4.94 -1.93 5.64
CA TYR A 121 -4.88 -0.73 4.82
C TYR A 121 -5.75 -0.92 3.59
N THR A 122 -6.57 0.07 3.29
CA THR A 122 -7.45 0.07 2.11
C THR A 122 -7.34 1.38 1.37
N GLU A 123 -7.62 1.37 0.08
CA GLU A 123 -7.72 2.58 -0.73
C GLU A 123 -8.87 2.44 -1.71
N ALA A 124 -9.64 3.52 -1.88
CA ALA A 124 -10.78 3.58 -2.76
C ALA A 124 -10.99 5.01 -3.30
N LYS A 125 -12.02 5.23 -4.12
CA LYS A 125 -12.34 6.55 -4.70
C LYS A 125 -12.95 7.53 -3.71
N SER A 126 -13.47 7.05 -2.58
CA SER A 126 -13.97 7.88 -1.48
C SER A 126 -13.49 7.33 -0.13
N MET A 127 -13.52 8.18 0.91
CA MET A 127 -13.20 7.74 2.27
C MET A 127 -14.21 6.71 2.78
N ASP A 128 -15.50 6.93 2.51
CA ASP A 128 -16.57 6.02 2.93
C ASP A 128 -16.39 4.62 2.33
N GLU A 129 -16.01 4.52 1.06
CA GLU A 129 -15.70 3.23 0.40
C GLU A 129 -14.45 2.57 0.98
N ALA A 130 -13.39 3.36 1.25
CA ALA A 130 -12.17 2.84 1.85
C ALA A 130 -12.44 2.31 3.26
N ASP A 131 -13.21 3.04 4.08
CA ASP A 131 -13.59 2.62 5.43
C ASP A 131 -14.51 1.41 5.40
N ALA A 132 -15.51 1.37 4.51
CA ALA A 132 -16.41 0.23 4.36
C ALA A 132 -15.63 -1.04 3.98
N LEU A 133 -14.68 -0.93 3.04
CA LEU A 133 -13.81 -2.04 2.67
C LEU A 133 -12.95 -2.51 3.85
N ALA A 134 -12.38 -1.58 4.63
CA ALA A 134 -11.61 -1.92 5.82
C ALA A 134 -12.45 -2.66 6.85
N GLN A 135 -13.66 -2.17 7.16
CA GLN A 135 -14.56 -2.80 8.12
C GLN A 135 -15.00 -4.21 7.68
N ARG A 136 -15.26 -4.41 6.39
CA ARG A 136 -15.55 -5.73 5.82
C ARG A 136 -14.42 -6.72 6.13
N PHE A 137 -13.16 -6.37 5.85
CA PHE A 137 -12.03 -7.26 6.11
C PHE A 137 -11.73 -7.44 7.59
N ILE A 138 -11.96 -6.41 8.41
CA ILE A 138 -11.86 -6.51 9.88
C ILE A 138 -12.87 -7.53 10.40
N ALA A 139 -14.12 -7.47 9.95
CA ALA A 139 -15.16 -8.42 10.36
C ALA A 139 -14.83 -9.84 9.91
N GLU A 140 -14.37 -10.03 8.67
CA GLU A 140 -13.99 -11.33 8.14
C GLU A 140 -12.80 -11.94 8.92
N ILE A 141 -11.77 -11.14 9.23
CA ILE A 141 -10.63 -11.61 10.02
C ILE A 141 -11.06 -11.99 11.44
N LYS A 142 -11.94 -11.22 12.06
CA LYS A 142 -12.50 -11.54 13.37
C LYS A 142 -13.28 -12.86 13.35
N GLU A 143 -14.07 -13.09 12.31
CA GLU A 143 -14.78 -14.35 12.10
C GLU A 143 -13.80 -15.54 12.01
N ILE A 144 -12.75 -15.41 11.19
CA ILE A 144 -11.71 -16.44 11.06
C ILE A 144 -11.03 -16.72 12.40
N CYS A 145 -10.83 -15.70 13.20
CA CYS A 145 -10.18 -15.79 14.51
C CYS A 145 -11.15 -16.23 15.64
N ASN A 146 -12.45 -16.29 15.40
CA ASN A 146 -13.52 -16.50 16.40
C ASN A 146 -13.48 -15.48 17.57
N ILE A 147 -13.33 -14.19 17.27
CA ILE A 147 -13.26 -13.06 18.22
C ILE A 147 -14.22 -11.93 17.85
#